data_f7656936d222a7691a0c27e3a2fd6d07
#
_entry.id   f7656936d222a7691a0c27e3a2fd6d07
#
_cell.length_a   1.000
_cell.length_b   1.000
_cell.length_c   1.000
_cell.angle_alpha   90.00
_cell.angle_beta   90.00
_cell.angle_gamma   90.00
#
_symmetry.space_group_name_H-M   'P 1'
#
loop_
_entity.id
_entity.type
_entity.pdbx_description
1 polymer ?
#
loop_
_entity_poly.entity_id
_entity_poly.type
_entity_poly.pdbx_seq_one_letter_code
_entity_poly.pdbx_strand_id
1 'polypeptide(L)'
;MKKIRSVISVAVIASMALCLAGCSLGGVKFGPSALAKYAKDYGADLYEDGGDFHDEVEYMDDTGDLEDGVYIHAEGDEIRDAMKQTFIIGGFYDSSVKEATVFVVGDYGNTVCTFVSEVFESEDDAQDMYDELVEDFEEVKDYSGEDAEMDSFEEGGMVYTLINADSQYTHCSYGAYLKDNTLFIVFCTGDEKDINNYADDVCEALDVMAPSEL
;
A
#
# COMPACT_ATOMS: atom_id res chain seq x y z
N MET A 1 26.58 3.32 -47.30
CA MET A 1 25.58 2.53 -46.57
C MET A 1 25.90 2.28 -45.05
N LYS A 2 26.95 2.87 -44.47
CA LYS A 2 27.28 2.68 -43.02
C LYS A 2 26.69 3.75 -42.07
N LYS A 3 26.16 4.89 -42.60
CA LYS A 3 25.62 5.98 -41.77
C LYS A 3 24.15 5.80 -41.35
N ILE A 4 23.37 4.97 -42.06
CA ILE A 4 21.95 4.76 -41.79
C ILE A 4 21.73 3.84 -40.58
N ARG A 5 22.63 2.86 -40.34
CA ARG A 5 22.52 1.93 -39.17
C ARG A 5 22.77 2.61 -37.83
N SER A 6 23.58 3.66 -37.79
CA SER A 6 23.89 4.39 -36.55
C SER A 6 22.73 5.29 -36.12
N VAL A 7 21.96 5.84 -37.06
CA VAL A 7 20.83 6.74 -36.75
C VAL A 7 19.63 5.96 -36.20
N ILE A 8 19.39 4.73 -36.71
CA ILE A 8 18.29 3.90 -36.25
C ILE A 8 18.56 3.40 -34.81
N SER A 9 19.80 3.05 -34.49
CA SER A 9 20.17 2.61 -33.13
C SER A 9 20.03 3.72 -32.08
N VAL A 10 20.35 4.97 -32.43
CA VAL A 10 20.19 6.12 -31.54
C VAL A 10 18.72 6.49 -31.35
N ALA A 11 17.90 6.36 -32.40
CA ALA A 11 16.46 6.63 -32.31
C ALA A 11 15.72 5.61 -31.46
N VAL A 12 16.11 4.32 -31.50
CA VAL A 12 15.51 3.25 -30.67
C VAL A 12 15.91 3.42 -29.20
N ILE A 13 17.18 3.76 -28.92
CA ILE A 13 17.63 4.01 -27.55
C ILE A 13 16.98 5.29 -26.99
N ALA A 14 16.80 6.32 -27.80
CA ALA A 14 16.11 7.54 -27.36
C ALA A 14 14.61 7.33 -27.12
N SER A 15 13.95 6.45 -27.90
CA SER A 15 12.53 6.11 -27.66
C SER A 15 12.34 5.22 -26.41
N MET A 16 13.26 4.29 -26.14
CA MET A 16 13.23 3.53 -24.88
C MET A 16 13.54 4.41 -23.65
N ALA A 17 14.49 5.36 -23.79
CA ALA A 17 14.76 6.32 -22.70
C ALA A 17 13.60 7.30 -22.46
N LEU A 18 12.81 7.63 -23.49
CA LEU A 18 11.61 8.46 -23.35
C LEU A 18 10.43 7.67 -22.75
N CYS A 19 10.34 6.35 -23.01
CA CYS A 19 9.34 5.50 -22.33
C CYS A 19 9.67 5.34 -20.84
N LEU A 20 10.96 5.25 -20.46
CA LEU A 20 11.38 5.19 -19.06
C LEU A 20 11.30 6.56 -18.32
N ALA A 21 11.35 7.68 -19.07
CA ALA A 21 11.18 9.03 -18.51
C ALA A 21 9.72 9.52 -18.58
N GLY A 22 8.85 8.86 -19.34
CA GLY A 22 7.43 9.21 -19.49
C GLY A 22 6.56 8.75 -18.33
N CYS A 23 7.05 7.85 -17.49
CA CYS A 23 6.32 7.37 -16.31
C CYS A 23 6.48 8.26 -15.07
N SER A 24 7.22 9.38 -15.14
CA SER A 24 7.44 10.26 -13.98
C SER A 24 6.82 11.67 -14.10
N LEU A 25 6.07 11.96 -15.15
CA LEU A 25 5.37 13.24 -15.31
C LEU A 25 3.88 13.09 -14.97
N GLY A 26 3.57 12.95 -13.67
CA GLY A 26 2.22 12.88 -13.13
C GLY A 26 1.83 11.51 -12.58
N GLY A 27 2.78 10.60 -12.39
CA GLY A 27 2.53 9.32 -11.72
C GLY A 27 2.06 9.49 -10.29
N VAL A 28 1.20 8.60 -9.85
CA VAL A 28 0.72 8.53 -8.48
C VAL A 28 1.92 8.35 -7.54
N LYS A 29 2.05 9.20 -6.51
CA LYS A 29 3.20 9.17 -5.59
C LYS A 29 3.16 7.99 -4.62
N PHE A 30 2.02 7.36 -4.46
CA PHE A 30 1.78 6.22 -3.57
C PHE A 30 1.67 4.86 -4.31
N GLY A 31 2.17 4.76 -5.55
CA GLY A 31 2.18 3.48 -6.28
C GLY A 31 3.11 2.43 -5.66
N PRO A 32 2.97 1.13 -6.04
CA PRO A 32 3.70 0.02 -5.45
C PRO A 32 5.22 0.22 -5.40
N SER A 33 5.83 0.66 -6.48
CA SER A 33 7.28 0.94 -6.53
C SER A 33 7.71 2.05 -5.55
N ALA A 34 6.83 3.01 -5.23
CA ALA A 34 7.13 4.07 -4.25
C ALA A 34 7.10 3.50 -2.82
N LEU A 35 6.10 2.68 -2.49
CA LEU A 35 6.02 2.00 -1.21
C LEU A 35 7.18 1.01 -1.02
N ALA A 36 7.52 0.21 -2.04
CA ALA A 36 8.67 -0.70 -2.00
C ALA A 36 9.99 0.05 -1.78
N LYS A 37 10.15 1.23 -2.41
CA LYS A 37 11.31 2.08 -2.18
C LYS A 37 11.35 2.59 -0.74
N TYR A 38 10.23 3.05 -0.21
CA TYR A 38 10.13 3.49 1.18
C TYR A 38 10.50 2.37 2.14
N ALA A 39 9.89 1.17 2.02
CA ALA A 39 10.16 0.02 2.86
C ALA A 39 11.66 -0.36 2.85
N LYS A 40 12.27 -0.35 1.67
CA LYS A 40 13.72 -0.58 1.51
C LYS A 40 14.57 0.51 2.19
N ASP A 41 14.21 1.78 2.03
CA ASP A 41 14.94 2.92 2.62
C ASP A 41 14.74 2.93 4.16
N TYR A 42 13.61 2.44 4.65
CA TYR A 42 13.33 2.18 6.07
C TYR A 42 14.25 1.12 6.66
N GLY A 43 14.67 0.14 5.85
CA GLY A 43 15.53 -0.98 6.26
C GLY A 43 14.82 -2.32 6.32
N ALA A 44 13.55 -2.38 5.88
CA ALA A 44 12.74 -3.59 5.90
C ALA A 44 13.34 -4.71 5.03
N ASP A 45 13.16 -5.94 5.48
CA ASP A 45 13.58 -7.14 4.75
C ASP A 45 12.64 -7.44 3.58
N LEU A 46 13.24 -7.66 2.39
CA LEU A 46 12.52 -8.03 1.17
C LEU A 46 12.28 -9.53 1.11
N TYR A 47 11.04 -9.93 0.91
CA TYR A 47 10.63 -11.30 0.60
C TYR A 47 10.26 -11.43 -0.89
N GLU A 48 10.73 -12.52 -1.53
CA GLU A 48 10.43 -12.82 -2.94
C GLU A 48 9.31 -13.86 -3.09
N ASP A 49 9.00 -14.61 -2.02
CA ASP A 49 7.95 -15.63 -1.96
C ASP A 49 6.88 -15.23 -0.96
N GLY A 50 5.61 -15.28 -1.38
CA GLY A 50 4.49 -14.86 -0.54
C GLY A 50 4.24 -15.78 0.66
N GLY A 51 4.60 -17.07 0.54
CA GLY A 51 4.51 -18.03 1.64
C GLY A 51 5.55 -17.75 2.72
N ASP A 52 6.80 -17.49 2.31
CA ASP A 52 7.87 -17.12 3.23
C ASP A 52 7.56 -15.77 3.92
N PHE A 53 6.98 -14.81 3.19
CA PHE A 53 6.52 -13.54 3.75
C PHE A 53 5.41 -13.74 4.80
N HIS A 54 4.43 -14.59 4.49
CA HIS A 54 3.33 -14.90 5.40
C HIS A 54 3.84 -15.59 6.69
N ASP A 55 4.67 -16.62 6.55
CA ASP A 55 5.23 -17.34 7.68
C ASP A 55 6.05 -16.41 8.60
N GLU A 56 6.76 -15.45 8.04
CA GLU A 56 7.52 -14.45 8.80
C GLU A 56 6.61 -13.49 9.54
N VAL A 57 5.58 -12.95 8.87
CA VAL A 57 4.62 -12.03 9.52
C VAL A 57 3.88 -12.74 10.66
N GLU A 58 3.43 -14.00 10.45
CA GLU A 58 2.78 -14.81 11.50
C GLU A 58 3.76 -15.07 12.67
N TYR A 59 5.02 -15.41 12.37
CA TYR A 59 6.04 -15.63 13.39
C TYR A 59 6.36 -14.35 14.17
N MET A 60 6.43 -13.21 13.50
CA MET A 60 6.69 -11.92 14.12
C MET A 60 5.52 -11.43 14.98
N ASP A 61 4.27 -11.70 14.57
CA ASP A 61 3.10 -11.44 15.40
C ASP A 61 3.15 -12.22 16.72
N ASP A 62 3.60 -13.49 16.66
CA ASP A 62 3.78 -14.33 17.85
C ASP A 62 4.97 -13.91 18.73
N THR A 63 6.04 -13.39 18.14
CA THR A 63 7.29 -13.02 18.84
C THR A 63 7.43 -11.53 19.13
N GLY A 64 6.70 -10.70 18.40
CA GLY A 64 6.64 -9.25 18.56
C GLY A 64 7.86 -8.51 18.02
N ASP A 65 8.56 -9.01 17.00
CA ASP A 65 9.78 -8.40 16.45
C ASP A 65 9.54 -7.92 15.00
N LEU A 66 8.69 -6.90 14.85
CA LEU A 66 8.40 -6.21 13.59
C LEU A 66 9.09 -4.84 13.45
N GLU A 67 9.99 -4.47 14.39
CA GLU A 67 10.60 -3.14 14.42
C GLU A 67 11.37 -2.80 13.13
N ASP A 68 12.05 -3.79 12.54
CA ASP A 68 12.79 -3.60 11.28
C ASP A 68 11.87 -3.66 10.04
N GLY A 69 10.66 -4.19 10.20
CA GLY A 69 9.66 -4.33 9.14
C GLY A 69 10.01 -5.36 8.07
N VAL A 70 9.00 -5.82 7.36
CA VAL A 70 9.13 -6.74 6.21
C VAL A 70 8.30 -6.27 5.04
N TYR A 71 8.72 -6.54 3.81
CA TYR A 71 7.91 -6.19 2.64
C TYR A 71 8.05 -7.20 1.51
N ILE A 72 6.99 -7.29 0.70
CA ILE A 72 6.96 -8.00 -0.56
C ILE A 72 6.56 -7.06 -1.68
N HIS A 73 7.19 -7.20 -2.85
CA HIS A 73 6.83 -6.48 -4.06
C HIS A 73 6.71 -7.48 -5.20
N ALA A 74 5.56 -7.53 -5.85
CA ALA A 74 5.25 -8.50 -6.89
C ALA A 74 4.58 -7.86 -8.10
N GLU A 75 4.78 -8.43 -9.29
CA GLU A 75 4.22 -8.00 -10.57
C GLU A 75 3.65 -9.19 -11.35
N GLY A 76 2.63 -8.95 -12.17
CA GLY A 76 2.06 -9.93 -13.08
C GLY A 76 1.47 -11.14 -12.37
N ASP A 77 1.71 -12.35 -12.91
CA ASP A 77 1.14 -13.58 -12.35
C ASP A 77 1.70 -13.95 -10.96
N GLU A 78 2.88 -13.44 -10.60
CA GLU A 78 3.51 -13.66 -9.30
C GLU A 78 2.74 -12.99 -8.16
N ILE A 79 2.06 -11.85 -8.43
CA ILE A 79 1.19 -11.17 -7.46
C ILE A 79 0.14 -12.13 -6.91
N ARG A 80 -0.51 -12.87 -7.82
CA ARG A 80 -1.64 -13.73 -7.45
C ARG A 80 -1.27 -14.77 -6.41
N ASP A 81 -0.08 -15.34 -6.53
CA ASP A 81 0.37 -16.40 -5.64
C ASP A 81 0.93 -15.81 -4.33
N ALA A 82 1.64 -14.69 -4.39
CA ALA A 82 2.11 -13.96 -3.22
C ALA A 82 0.95 -13.42 -2.37
N MET A 83 -0.03 -12.74 -3.00
CA MET A 83 -1.15 -12.13 -2.29
C MET A 83 -2.13 -13.16 -1.71
N LYS A 84 -2.35 -14.32 -2.38
CA LYS A 84 -3.17 -15.40 -1.82
C LYS A 84 -2.59 -16.02 -0.56
N GLN A 85 -1.27 -16.02 -0.44
CA GLN A 85 -0.55 -16.55 0.70
C GLN A 85 -0.41 -15.51 1.81
N THR A 86 -0.61 -14.23 1.50
CA THR A 86 -0.48 -13.13 2.46
C THR A 86 -1.79 -12.99 3.25
N PHE A 87 -1.87 -13.62 4.40
CA PHE A 87 -3.07 -13.73 5.25
C PHE A 87 -3.64 -12.37 5.70
N ILE A 88 -2.79 -11.35 5.80
CA ILE A 88 -3.15 -10.01 6.28
C ILE A 88 -4.17 -9.32 5.36
N ILE A 89 -4.23 -9.73 4.08
CA ILE A 89 -5.06 -9.09 3.06
C ILE A 89 -6.00 -10.10 2.39
N GLY A 90 -6.30 -11.21 3.05
CA GLY A 90 -7.10 -12.32 2.49
C GLY A 90 -8.50 -11.97 1.98
N GLY A 91 -8.97 -10.74 2.22
CA GLY A 91 -10.20 -10.18 1.64
C GLY A 91 -9.95 -9.21 0.47
N PHE A 92 -8.74 -8.69 0.32
CA PHE A 92 -8.43 -7.58 -0.61
C PHE A 92 -7.73 -8.02 -1.91
N TYR A 93 -7.62 -9.32 -2.17
CA TYR A 93 -7.06 -9.80 -3.42
C TYR A 93 -8.10 -9.80 -4.53
N ASP A 94 -7.93 -8.94 -5.51
CA ASP A 94 -8.63 -9.00 -6.80
C ASP A 94 -7.70 -9.58 -7.88
N SER A 95 -8.29 -10.39 -8.78
CA SER A 95 -7.57 -10.97 -9.93
C SER A 95 -7.12 -9.94 -10.96
N SER A 96 -7.57 -8.70 -10.85
CA SER A 96 -7.23 -7.57 -11.75
C SER A 96 -6.00 -6.76 -11.29
N VAL A 97 -5.35 -7.12 -10.19
CA VAL A 97 -4.13 -6.46 -9.72
C VAL A 97 -2.94 -6.82 -10.63
N LYS A 98 -2.20 -5.82 -11.09
CA LYS A 98 -1.01 -5.96 -11.96
C LYS A 98 0.31 -5.90 -11.23
N GLU A 99 0.38 -5.05 -10.23
CA GLU A 99 1.56 -4.77 -9.40
C GLU A 99 1.09 -4.45 -8.01
N ALA A 100 1.74 -5.00 -7.01
CA ALA A 100 1.45 -4.71 -5.62
C ALA A 100 2.70 -4.68 -4.76
N THR A 101 2.64 -3.89 -3.69
CA THR A 101 3.59 -3.92 -2.58
C THR A 101 2.83 -3.99 -1.28
N VAL A 102 3.24 -4.90 -0.40
CA VAL A 102 2.78 -4.98 0.99
C VAL A 102 3.98 -4.70 1.88
N PHE A 103 3.84 -3.78 2.80
CA PHE A 103 4.83 -3.47 3.82
C PHE A 103 4.20 -3.58 5.20
N VAL A 104 4.81 -4.36 6.08
CA VAL A 104 4.35 -4.58 7.45
C VAL A 104 5.45 -4.15 8.42
N VAL A 105 5.07 -3.38 9.43
CA VAL A 105 5.96 -2.89 10.47
C VAL A 105 5.18 -2.76 11.79
N GLY A 106 5.86 -2.90 12.92
CA GLY A 106 5.21 -2.76 14.23
C GLY A 106 6.19 -2.90 15.37
N ASP A 107 5.67 -2.96 16.58
CA ASP A 107 6.45 -3.16 17.78
C ASP A 107 5.97 -4.37 18.60
N TYR A 108 6.75 -4.74 19.59
CA TYR A 108 6.53 -5.91 20.43
C TYR A 108 5.13 -5.94 21.07
N GLY A 109 4.23 -6.68 20.44
CA GLY A 109 2.99 -7.18 21.04
C GLY A 109 1.84 -6.18 21.13
N ASN A 110 1.95 -4.96 20.57
CA ASN A 110 0.90 -3.95 20.74
C ASN A 110 0.52 -3.21 19.45
N THR A 111 1.42 -3.05 18.48
CA THR A 111 1.14 -2.23 17.28
C THR A 111 1.58 -2.96 16.03
N VAL A 112 0.67 -3.09 15.07
CA VAL A 112 0.96 -3.59 13.72
C VAL A 112 0.38 -2.63 12.70
N CYS A 113 1.22 -2.17 11.78
CA CYS A 113 0.83 -1.37 10.63
C CYS A 113 1.12 -2.12 9.35
N THR A 114 0.10 -2.28 8.52
CA THR A 114 0.18 -2.85 7.18
C THR A 114 -0.15 -1.78 6.15
N PHE A 115 0.76 -1.59 5.21
CA PHE A 115 0.61 -0.67 4.10
C PHE A 115 0.58 -1.46 2.81
N VAL A 116 -0.43 -1.22 1.98
CA VAL A 116 -0.62 -1.90 0.70
C VAL A 116 -0.73 -0.88 -0.39
N SER A 117 -0.01 -1.07 -1.48
CA SER A 117 -0.20 -0.29 -2.69
C SER A 117 -0.39 -1.22 -3.87
N GLU A 118 -1.44 -1.00 -4.66
CA GLU A 118 -1.87 -1.85 -5.76
C GLU A 118 -2.12 -1.03 -7.02
N VAL A 119 -1.76 -1.57 -8.17
CA VAL A 119 -2.14 -1.07 -9.50
C VAL A 119 -3.04 -2.10 -10.17
N PHE A 120 -4.24 -1.69 -10.54
CA PHE A 120 -5.26 -2.53 -11.17
C PHE A 120 -5.19 -2.51 -12.70
N GLU A 121 -5.88 -3.45 -13.35
CA GLU A 121 -6.00 -3.50 -14.81
C GLU A 121 -6.78 -2.30 -15.36
N SER A 122 -7.77 -1.81 -14.64
CA SER A 122 -8.60 -0.67 -15.00
C SER A 122 -8.89 0.25 -13.82
N GLU A 123 -9.36 1.47 -14.11
CA GLU A 123 -9.87 2.40 -13.10
C GLU A 123 -11.16 1.88 -12.46
N ASP A 124 -12.00 1.16 -13.22
CA ASP A 124 -13.25 0.59 -12.71
C ASP A 124 -12.95 -0.51 -11.65
N ASP A 125 -11.96 -1.39 -11.89
CA ASP A 125 -11.56 -2.42 -10.92
C ASP A 125 -11.01 -1.79 -9.62
N ALA A 126 -10.20 -0.73 -9.75
CA ALA A 126 -9.66 -0.01 -8.59
C ALA A 126 -10.77 0.71 -7.80
N GLN A 127 -11.77 1.25 -8.50
CA GLN A 127 -12.93 1.89 -7.86
C GLN A 127 -13.79 0.87 -7.11
N ASP A 128 -14.05 -0.30 -7.73
CA ASP A 128 -14.84 -1.36 -7.09
C ASP A 128 -14.18 -1.81 -5.78
N MET A 129 -12.84 -2.00 -5.77
CA MET A 129 -12.09 -2.34 -4.56
C MET A 129 -12.12 -1.21 -3.51
N TYR A 130 -11.97 0.04 -3.94
CA TYR A 130 -12.07 1.18 -3.03
C TYR A 130 -13.46 1.26 -2.37
N ASP A 131 -14.52 1.05 -3.13
CA ASP A 131 -15.89 1.08 -2.62
C ASP A 131 -16.13 -0.05 -1.60
N GLU A 132 -15.59 -1.26 -1.83
CA GLU A 132 -15.63 -2.38 -0.88
C GLU A 132 -14.91 -2.03 0.43
N LEU A 133 -13.71 -1.42 0.35
CA LEU A 133 -12.97 -0.96 1.54
C LEU A 133 -13.74 0.11 2.34
N VAL A 134 -14.41 1.02 1.65
CA VAL A 134 -15.22 2.05 2.32
C VAL A 134 -16.42 1.42 3.04
N GLU A 135 -17.05 0.39 2.47
CA GLU A 135 -18.10 -0.37 3.14
C GLU A 135 -17.58 -1.06 4.41
N ASP A 136 -16.39 -1.67 4.36
CA ASP A 136 -15.73 -2.28 5.53
C ASP A 136 -15.42 -1.22 6.61
N PHE A 137 -14.98 -0.03 6.23
CA PHE A 137 -14.74 1.07 7.17
C PHE A 137 -16.04 1.57 7.83
N GLU A 138 -17.16 1.60 7.08
CA GLU A 138 -18.48 1.90 7.65
C GLU A 138 -18.90 0.84 8.69
N GLU A 139 -18.59 -0.44 8.45
CA GLU A 139 -18.86 -1.50 9.43
C GLU A 139 -18.02 -1.33 10.70
N VAL A 140 -16.74 -0.96 10.57
CA VAL A 140 -15.86 -0.65 11.72
C VAL A 140 -16.43 0.54 12.51
N LYS A 141 -16.84 1.60 11.83
CA LYS A 141 -17.47 2.76 12.44
C LYS A 141 -18.75 2.40 13.20
N ASP A 142 -19.62 1.62 12.57
CA ASP A 142 -20.89 1.19 13.18
C ASP A 142 -20.65 0.34 14.45
N TYR A 143 -19.60 -0.51 14.44
CA TYR A 143 -19.21 -1.33 15.58
C TYR A 143 -18.60 -0.50 16.71
N SER A 144 -17.77 0.50 16.40
CA SER A 144 -17.10 1.38 17.38
C SER A 144 -18.02 2.49 17.90
N GLY A 145 -19.04 2.86 17.15
CA GLY A 145 -20.07 3.81 17.58
C GLY A 145 -19.57 5.25 17.69
N GLU A 146 -19.80 5.91 18.86
CA GLU A 146 -19.42 7.31 19.09
C GLU A 146 -17.90 7.51 19.22
N ASP A 147 -17.13 6.43 19.40
CA ASP A 147 -15.68 6.45 19.54
C ASP A 147 -14.95 6.29 18.18
N ALA A 148 -15.66 6.47 17.07
CA ALA A 148 -15.10 6.42 15.72
C ALA A 148 -15.33 7.71 14.95
N GLU A 149 -14.25 8.25 14.38
CA GLU A 149 -14.27 9.36 13.42
C GLU A 149 -13.95 8.81 12.02
N MET A 150 -14.77 9.14 11.03
CA MET A 150 -14.58 8.75 9.63
C MET A 150 -15.03 9.88 8.73
N ASP A 151 -14.21 10.23 7.75
CA ASP A 151 -14.54 11.23 6.73
C ASP A 151 -13.92 10.87 5.37
N SER A 152 -14.49 11.40 4.30
CA SER A 152 -14.06 11.17 2.93
C SER A 152 -13.77 12.51 2.25
N PHE A 153 -12.70 12.53 1.47
CA PHE A 153 -12.14 13.73 0.85
C PHE A 153 -11.89 13.53 -0.64
N GLU A 154 -11.82 14.63 -1.38
CA GLU A 154 -11.37 14.67 -2.77
C GLU A 154 -10.38 15.82 -2.94
N GLU A 155 -9.14 15.50 -3.28
CA GLU A 155 -8.08 16.48 -3.51
C GLU A 155 -7.16 16.08 -4.67
N GLY A 156 -6.94 17.00 -5.62
CA GLY A 156 -5.99 16.78 -6.72
C GLY A 156 -6.33 15.59 -7.63
N GLY A 157 -7.60 15.19 -7.69
CA GLY A 157 -8.07 14.01 -8.44
C GLY A 157 -7.80 12.69 -7.72
N MET A 158 -7.47 12.73 -6.44
CA MET A 158 -7.44 11.60 -5.53
C MET A 158 -8.71 11.64 -4.68
N VAL A 159 -9.37 10.51 -4.50
CA VAL A 159 -10.42 10.30 -3.50
C VAL A 159 -9.81 9.47 -2.38
N TYR A 160 -10.15 9.81 -1.13
CA TYR A 160 -9.69 9.02 0.00
C TYR A 160 -10.67 9.06 1.17
N THR A 161 -10.72 7.97 1.90
CA THR A 161 -11.51 7.81 3.12
C THR A 161 -10.61 7.39 4.25
N LEU A 162 -10.72 8.10 5.37
CA LEU A 162 -9.96 7.85 6.59
C LEU A 162 -10.89 7.49 7.73
N ILE A 163 -10.44 6.63 8.63
CA ILE A 163 -11.14 6.29 9.86
C ILE A 163 -10.17 6.12 11.02
N ASN A 164 -10.50 6.72 12.16
CA ASN A 164 -9.92 6.42 13.47
C ASN A 164 -11.02 5.89 14.37
N ALA A 165 -10.76 4.79 15.05
CA ALA A 165 -11.74 4.16 15.92
C ALA A 165 -11.07 3.54 17.14
N ASP A 166 -11.64 3.83 18.32
CA ASP A 166 -11.26 3.19 19.55
C ASP A 166 -12.13 1.96 19.84
N SER A 167 -11.49 0.84 20.13
CA SER A 167 -12.14 -0.34 20.66
C SER A 167 -11.78 -0.51 22.16
N GLN A 168 -12.41 -1.50 22.82
CA GLN A 168 -12.08 -1.78 24.23
C GLN A 168 -10.62 -2.18 24.46
N TYR A 169 -9.88 -2.56 23.41
CA TYR A 169 -8.58 -3.20 23.51
C TYR A 169 -7.49 -2.55 22.68
N THR A 170 -7.86 -1.80 21.62
CA THR A 170 -6.91 -1.27 20.67
C THR A 170 -7.49 -0.06 19.94
N HIS A 171 -6.63 0.84 19.50
CA HIS A 171 -6.93 1.86 18.50
C HIS A 171 -6.78 1.29 17.09
N CYS A 172 -7.64 1.72 16.17
CA CYS A 172 -7.58 1.39 14.76
C CYS A 172 -7.49 2.66 13.94
N SER A 173 -6.54 2.72 13.03
CA SER A 173 -6.33 3.88 12.15
C SER A 173 -6.17 3.37 10.73
N TYR A 174 -7.19 3.58 9.88
CA TYR A 174 -7.22 3.06 8.52
C TYR A 174 -7.39 4.18 7.51
N GLY A 175 -6.88 3.94 6.30
CA GLY A 175 -7.01 4.84 5.16
C GLY A 175 -7.07 4.10 3.84
N ALA A 176 -7.95 4.53 2.94
CA ALA A 176 -8.02 4.08 1.55
C ALA A 176 -7.88 5.30 0.63
N TYR A 177 -6.95 5.24 -0.33
CA TYR A 177 -6.60 6.35 -1.23
C TYR A 177 -6.61 5.85 -2.66
N LEU A 178 -7.53 6.38 -3.47
CA LEU A 178 -7.70 6.00 -4.86
C LEU A 178 -7.33 7.16 -5.79
N LYS A 179 -6.50 6.87 -6.78
CA LYS A 179 -6.24 7.77 -7.90
C LYS A 179 -5.97 6.99 -9.19
N ASP A 180 -6.74 7.30 -10.23
CA ASP A 180 -6.71 6.56 -11.48
C ASP A 180 -6.95 5.05 -11.19
N ASN A 181 -6.04 4.17 -11.60
CA ASN A 181 -6.11 2.73 -11.33
C ASN A 181 -5.19 2.28 -10.18
N THR A 182 -4.81 3.18 -9.29
CA THR A 182 -3.91 2.90 -8.16
C THR A 182 -4.62 3.10 -6.85
N LEU A 183 -4.58 2.09 -5.98
CA LEU A 183 -5.11 2.10 -4.64
C LEU A 183 -3.96 2.00 -3.64
N PHE A 184 -3.98 2.84 -2.61
CA PHE A 184 -3.11 2.74 -1.45
C PHE A 184 -3.95 2.56 -0.19
N ILE A 185 -3.54 1.68 0.68
CA ILE A 185 -4.30 1.27 1.86
C ILE A 185 -3.39 1.32 3.07
N VAL A 186 -3.90 1.87 4.16
CA VAL A 186 -3.29 1.90 5.49
C VAL A 186 -4.17 1.12 6.45
N PHE A 187 -3.61 0.12 7.11
CA PHE A 187 -4.24 -0.61 8.20
C PHE A 187 -3.30 -0.63 9.39
N CYS A 188 -3.60 0.12 10.43
CA CYS A 188 -2.82 0.15 11.64
C CYS A 188 -3.71 -0.17 12.84
N THR A 189 -3.27 -1.07 13.71
CA THR A 189 -3.94 -1.42 14.96
C THR A 189 -2.92 -1.45 16.10
N GLY A 190 -3.28 -0.96 17.30
CA GLY A 190 -2.41 -1.01 18.46
C GLY A 190 -2.47 0.20 19.37
N ASP A 191 -1.32 0.66 19.87
CA ASP A 191 -1.22 1.91 20.62
C ASP A 191 -1.30 3.12 19.69
N GLU A 192 -2.20 4.06 19.98
CA GLU A 192 -2.48 5.22 19.14
C GLU A 192 -1.21 6.02 18.79
N LYS A 193 -0.33 6.22 19.75
CA LYS A 193 0.89 7.00 19.54
C LYS A 193 1.86 6.31 18.59
N ASP A 194 2.00 4.99 18.71
CA ASP A 194 2.94 4.23 17.88
C ASP A 194 2.36 4.03 16.48
N ILE A 195 1.04 3.80 16.35
CA ILE A 195 0.32 3.83 15.06
C ILE A 195 0.58 5.14 14.33
N ASN A 196 0.36 6.27 14.99
CA ASN A 196 0.52 7.59 14.38
C ASN A 196 1.96 7.80 13.90
N ASN A 197 2.97 7.36 14.64
CA ASN A 197 4.36 7.46 14.19
C ASN A 197 4.59 6.69 12.88
N TYR A 198 4.14 5.42 12.77
CA TYR A 198 4.33 4.62 11.56
C TYR A 198 3.50 5.12 10.39
N ALA A 199 2.21 5.43 10.63
CA ALA A 199 1.31 5.90 9.58
C ALA A 199 1.72 7.26 9.03
N ASP A 200 2.07 8.22 9.88
CA ASP A 200 2.48 9.57 9.49
C ASP A 200 3.75 9.53 8.65
N ASP A 201 4.77 8.76 9.05
CA ASP A 201 6.03 8.65 8.32
C ASP A 201 5.84 8.07 6.90
N VAL A 202 5.01 7.03 6.76
CA VAL A 202 4.70 6.44 5.44
C VAL A 202 3.86 7.39 4.60
N CYS A 203 2.81 7.98 5.17
CA CYS A 203 1.91 8.89 4.46
C CYS A 203 2.65 10.18 4.01
N GLU A 204 3.52 10.76 4.87
CA GLU A 204 4.36 11.90 4.48
C GLU A 204 5.30 11.54 3.32
N ALA A 205 5.95 10.37 3.37
CA ALA A 205 6.85 9.93 2.31
C ALA A 205 6.14 9.68 0.97
N LEU A 206 4.87 9.27 1.00
CA LEU A 206 4.03 9.03 -0.17
C LEU A 206 3.19 10.24 -0.59
N ASP A 207 3.28 11.37 0.14
CA ASP A 207 2.57 12.64 -0.11
C ASP A 207 1.05 12.47 -0.08
N VAL A 208 0.54 11.78 0.94
CA VAL A 208 -0.88 11.61 1.24
C VAL A 208 -1.17 12.05 2.67
N MET A 209 -2.44 12.42 2.96
CA MET A 209 -2.90 12.77 4.31
C MET A 209 -2.89 11.52 5.20
N ALA A 210 -2.32 11.60 6.39
CA ALA A 210 -2.36 10.49 7.33
C ALA A 210 -3.72 10.37 8.02
N PRO A 211 -4.15 9.14 8.43
CA PRO A 211 -5.39 9.00 9.19
C PRO A 211 -5.38 9.78 10.51
N SER A 212 -4.22 10.00 11.14
CA SER A 212 -4.06 10.81 12.36
C SER A 212 -4.41 12.29 12.18
N GLU A 213 -4.54 12.77 10.93
CA GLU A 213 -4.93 14.14 10.60
C GLU A 213 -6.45 14.33 10.50
N LEU A 214 -7.25 13.25 10.69
CA LEU A 214 -8.71 13.27 10.77
C LEU A 214 -9.21 13.88 12.12
#